data_60d1ceb9211a37eb75d3c86896db7f3a
#
_entry.id   60d1ceb9211a37eb75d3c86896db7f3a
#
_cell.length_a   1.000
_cell.length_b   1.000
_cell.length_c   1.000
_cell.angle_alpha   90.00
_cell.angle_beta   90.00
_cell.angle_gamma   90.00
#
_symmetry.space_group_name_H-M   'P 1'
#
loop_
_entity.id
_entity.type
_entity.pdbx_description
1 polymer ?
#
loop_
_entity_poly.entity_id
_entity_poly.type
_entity_poly.pdbx_seq_one_letter_code
_entity_poly.pdbx_strand_id
1 'polypeptide(L)'
;MKNEDLKNVKKSILGEFSALSGMVMLLVVAIVIISISSFIFMNRVPPKKVVIEDEAEIFSGKELKLLEKAAEELKEEKDINVVIATTRDNPHGTADEDCKEYASEIYKDHCIPHPLQDNSGVCIYIDLTLDYPGGRFFWLYTYGSAFFAVSDYECEQIFSSHKALLSEGEYADALDEIMADLTTFEYHMTGLSIIYACSIIIPLLIALFVAFICTYGGKLDAVPKSSNYLSKKESTPIEKEDEVIRKSTRVYHTSSSSSGGFSGGGGGGGGGGGGHSGGGCGRF
;
A
#
# COMPACT_ATOMS: atom_id res chain seq x y z
N MET A 1 10.99 -41.87 -44.66
CA MET A 1 10.27 -41.80 -43.34
C MET A 1 8.91 -42.43 -43.52
N LYS A 2 8.62 -43.50 -42.80
CA LYS A 2 7.34 -44.21 -42.87
C LYS A 2 6.25 -43.32 -42.23
N ASN A 3 5.02 -43.43 -42.75
CA ASN A 3 3.86 -42.70 -42.23
C ASN A 3 3.60 -42.86 -40.69
N GLU A 4 4.11 -43.94 -40.11
CA GLU A 4 4.06 -44.21 -38.68
C GLU A 4 4.96 -43.29 -37.88
N ASP A 5 6.15 -42.95 -38.35
CA ASP A 5 7.09 -42.06 -37.66
C ASP A 5 6.53 -40.63 -37.58
N LEU A 6 5.88 -40.17 -38.67
CA LEU A 6 5.19 -38.88 -38.72
C LEU A 6 4.00 -38.80 -37.74
N LYS A 7 3.28 -39.93 -37.58
CA LYS A 7 2.13 -40.01 -36.66
C LYS A 7 2.56 -40.00 -35.19
N ASN A 8 3.69 -40.64 -34.89
CA ASN A 8 4.26 -40.69 -33.55
C ASN A 8 4.87 -39.35 -33.15
N VAL A 9 5.58 -38.67 -34.05
CA VAL A 9 6.11 -37.32 -33.82
C VAL A 9 4.96 -36.33 -33.60
N LYS A 10 3.90 -36.40 -34.40
CA LYS A 10 2.73 -35.53 -34.24
C LYS A 10 1.99 -35.77 -32.90
N LYS A 11 1.93 -37.02 -32.43
CA LYS A 11 1.32 -37.41 -31.18
C LYS A 11 2.16 -36.95 -29.95
N SER A 12 3.49 -36.99 -30.06
CA SER A 12 4.42 -36.51 -29.05
C SER A 12 4.32 -34.97 -28.86
N ILE A 13 4.35 -34.24 -30.00
CA ILE A 13 4.25 -32.76 -29.97
C ILE A 13 2.89 -32.31 -29.43
N LEU A 14 1.79 -32.97 -29.84
CA LEU A 14 0.44 -32.65 -29.31
C LEU A 14 0.33 -32.97 -27.82
N GLY A 15 1.01 -34.03 -27.35
CA GLY A 15 1.05 -34.39 -25.93
C GLY A 15 1.79 -33.37 -25.06
N GLU A 16 2.94 -32.89 -25.53
CA GLU A 16 3.70 -31.83 -24.85
C GLU A 16 2.94 -30.49 -24.84
N PHE A 17 2.28 -30.14 -25.94
CA PHE A 17 1.45 -28.93 -26.01
C PHE A 17 0.24 -29.00 -25.06
N SER A 18 -0.40 -30.16 -24.92
CA SER A 18 -1.52 -30.33 -23.99
C SER A 18 -1.05 -30.28 -22.54
N ALA A 19 0.13 -30.82 -22.23
CA ALA A 19 0.74 -30.75 -20.91
C ALA A 19 1.12 -29.31 -20.53
N LEU A 20 1.71 -28.55 -21.46
CA LEU A 20 2.07 -27.15 -21.26
C LEU A 20 0.81 -26.28 -21.05
N SER A 21 -0.24 -26.49 -21.84
CA SER A 21 -1.50 -25.76 -21.67
C SER A 21 -2.19 -26.12 -20.35
N GLY A 22 -2.11 -27.36 -19.90
CA GLY A 22 -2.60 -27.79 -18.60
C GLY A 22 -1.85 -27.14 -17.44
N MET A 23 -0.52 -27.06 -17.51
CA MET A 23 0.30 -26.35 -16.52
C MET A 23 -0.03 -24.86 -16.43
N VAL A 24 -0.17 -24.19 -17.57
CA VAL A 24 -0.55 -22.78 -17.64
C VAL A 24 -1.93 -22.57 -17.06
N MET A 25 -2.89 -23.43 -17.35
CA MET A 25 -4.24 -23.36 -16.78
C MET A 25 -4.23 -23.54 -15.27
N LEU A 26 -3.46 -24.50 -14.73
CA LEU A 26 -3.29 -24.68 -13.29
C LEU A 26 -2.67 -23.46 -12.62
N LEU A 27 -1.68 -22.85 -13.24
CA LEU A 27 -1.03 -21.65 -12.73
C LEU A 27 -2.00 -20.45 -12.69
N VAL A 28 -2.82 -20.28 -13.73
CA VAL A 28 -3.88 -19.24 -13.76
C VAL A 28 -4.90 -19.49 -12.65
N VAL A 29 -5.36 -20.73 -12.47
CA VAL A 29 -6.30 -21.07 -11.39
C VAL A 29 -5.70 -20.82 -10.02
N ALA A 30 -4.42 -21.16 -9.80
CA ALA A 30 -3.72 -20.87 -8.56
C ALA A 30 -3.62 -19.36 -8.27
N ILE A 31 -3.29 -18.55 -9.27
CA ILE A 31 -3.26 -17.08 -9.15
C ILE A 31 -4.64 -16.53 -8.79
N VAL A 32 -5.69 -17.01 -9.44
CA VAL A 32 -7.08 -16.59 -9.15
C VAL A 32 -7.48 -16.97 -7.72
N ILE A 33 -7.15 -18.18 -7.27
CA ILE A 33 -7.44 -18.62 -5.89
C ILE A 33 -6.67 -17.74 -4.88
N ILE A 34 -5.41 -17.47 -5.11
CA ILE A 34 -4.60 -16.60 -4.25
C ILE A 34 -5.19 -15.19 -4.22
N SER A 35 -5.58 -14.63 -5.35
CA SER A 35 -6.19 -13.31 -5.45
C SER A 35 -7.52 -13.24 -4.71
N ILE A 36 -8.39 -14.25 -4.86
CA ILE A 36 -9.67 -14.34 -4.14
C ILE A 36 -9.43 -14.50 -2.63
N SER A 37 -8.48 -15.35 -2.23
CA SER A 37 -8.15 -15.55 -0.82
C SER A 37 -7.61 -14.28 -0.19
N SER A 38 -6.74 -13.56 -0.90
CA SER A 38 -6.23 -12.26 -0.45
C SER A 38 -7.34 -11.24 -0.32
N PHE A 39 -8.25 -11.17 -1.30
CA PHE A 39 -9.42 -10.28 -1.27
C PHE A 39 -10.34 -10.58 -0.08
N ILE A 40 -10.65 -11.86 0.19
CA ILE A 40 -11.48 -12.26 1.35
C ILE A 40 -10.77 -11.94 2.67
N PHE A 41 -9.46 -12.15 2.73
CA PHE A 41 -8.67 -11.85 3.93
C PHE A 41 -8.63 -10.36 4.23
N MET A 42 -8.50 -9.53 3.19
CA MET A 42 -8.45 -8.08 3.28
C MET A 42 -9.80 -7.44 3.60
N ASN A 43 -10.91 -8.06 3.16
CA ASN A 43 -12.27 -7.59 3.47
C ASN A 43 -12.77 -8.02 4.87
N ARG A 44 -11.96 -8.71 5.67
CA ARG A 44 -12.21 -8.86 7.10
C ARG A 44 -11.69 -7.62 7.84
N VAL A 45 -12.26 -6.47 7.52
CA VAL A 45 -11.95 -5.22 8.24
C VAL A 45 -12.51 -5.38 9.65
N PRO A 46 -11.68 -5.27 10.70
CA PRO A 46 -12.21 -5.21 12.04
C PRO A 46 -13.09 -3.96 12.18
N PRO A 47 -14.12 -4.01 13.00
CA PRO A 47 -14.95 -2.83 13.23
C PRO A 47 -14.07 -1.69 13.74
N LYS A 48 -14.32 -0.49 13.25
CA LYS A 48 -13.65 0.71 13.73
C LYS A 48 -13.95 0.91 15.21
N LYS A 49 -13.00 1.49 15.91
CA LYS A 49 -13.05 1.63 17.37
C LYS A 49 -13.06 3.09 17.77
N VAL A 50 -13.73 3.36 18.88
CA VAL A 50 -13.53 4.55 19.68
C VAL A 50 -12.82 4.13 20.96
N VAL A 51 -11.76 4.83 21.29
CA VAL A 51 -10.99 4.63 22.53
C VAL A 51 -10.77 5.98 23.19
N ILE A 52 -11.10 6.10 24.48
CA ILE A 52 -10.82 7.29 25.28
C ILE A 52 -9.98 6.87 26.49
N GLU A 53 -8.74 7.31 26.52
CA GLU A 53 -7.79 7.09 27.60
C GLU A 53 -7.52 8.42 28.30
N ASP A 54 -8.26 8.69 29.37
CA ASP A 54 -8.11 9.90 30.18
C ASP A 54 -7.22 9.64 31.40
N GLU A 55 -5.93 9.35 31.16
CA GLU A 55 -4.97 9.17 32.27
C GLU A 55 -4.70 10.45 33.05
N ALA A 56 -4.88 11.60 32.41
CA ALA A 56 -4.75 12.90 33.06
C ALA A 56 -5.94 13.23 33.96
N GLU A 57 -7.03 12.47 33.93
CA GLU A 57 -8.27 12.67 34.66
C GLU A 57 -8.82 14.12 34.53
N ILE A 58 -8.80 14.64 33.28
CA ILE A 58 -9.25 15.98 32.97
C ILE A 58 -10.73 16.10 32.60
N PHE A 59 -11.37 14.96 32.28
CA PHE A 59 -12.77 14.95 31.88
C PHE A 59 -13.69 14.49 33.02
N SER A 60 -14.78 15.22 33.23
CA SER A 60 -15.86 14.75 34.10
C SER A 60 -16.62 13.59 33.42
N GLY A 61 -17.35 12.80 34.19
CA GLY A 61 -18.16 11.71 33.65
C GLY A 61 -19.29 12.14 32.71
N LYS A 62 -19.66 13.42 32.68
CA LYS A 62 -20.59 13.97 31.68
C LYS A 62 -19.87 14.30 30.40
N GLU A 63 -18.70 14.92 30.47
CA GLU A 63 -17.84 15.24 29.32
C GLU A 63 -17.36 13.98 28.59
N LEU A 64 -16.94 12.94 29.35
CA LEU A 64 -16.59 11.64 28.72
C LEU A 64 -17.72 11.07 27.87
N LYS A 65 -18.98 11.16 28.33
CA LYS A 65 -20.13 10.70 27.54
C LYS A 65 -20.39 11.57 26.31
N LEU A 66 -20.16 12.86 26.38
CA LEU A 66 -20.27 13.76 25.23
C LEU A 66 -19.18 13.46 24.21
N LEU A 67 -17.94 13.32 24.66
CA LEU A 67 -16.81 12.98 23.80
C LEU A 67 -16.95 11.59 23.17
N GLU A 68 -17.43 10.60 23.95
CA GLU A 68 -17.71 9.26 23.41
C GLU A 68 -18.76 9.32 22.30
N LYS A 69 -19.84 10.10 22.48
CA LYS A 69 -20.87 10.28 21.48
C LYS A 69 -20.33 10.97 20.20
N ALA A 70 -19.58 12.07 20.35
CA ALA A 70 -18.99 12.79 19.22
C ALA A 70 -17.97 11.91 18.48
N ALA A 71 -17.15 11.15 19.20
CA ALA A 71 -16.19 10.21 18.62
C ALA A 71 -16.90 9.05 17.88
N GLU A 72 -18.01 8.54 18.41
CA GLU A 72 -18.81 7.53 17.71
C GLU A 72 -19.46 8.09 16.44
N GLU A 73 -19.97 9.33 16.49
CA GLU A 73 -20.52 9.99 15.30
C GLU A 73 -19.44 10.17 14.22
N LEU A 74 -18.25 10.65 14.57
CA LEU A 74 -17.11 10.78 13.67
C LEU A 74 -16.69 9.42 13.10
N LYS A 75 -16.60 8.39 13.93
CA LYS A 75 -16.27 7.03 13.54
C LYS A 75 -17.28 6.48 12.51
N GLU A 76 -18.57 6.62 12.76
CA GLU A 76 -19.62 6.10 11.90
C GLU A 76 -19.70 6.87 10.57
N GLU A 77 -19.56 8.19 10.62
CA GLU A 77 -19.67 9.03 9.43
C GLU A 77 -18.49 8.86 8.48
N LYS A 78 -17.27 8.71 9.04
CA LYS A 78 -16.03 8.68 8.24
C LYS A 78 -15.40 7.30 8.12
N ASP A 79 -15.96 6.28 8.77
CA ASP A 79 -15.42 4.91 8.82
C ASP A 79 -13.94 4.86 9.22
N ILE A 80 -13.60 5.55 10.31
CA ILE A 80 -12.24 5.65 10.85
C ILE A 80 -12.21 5.28 12.34
N ASN A 81 -11.03 4.91 12.85
CA ASN A 81 -10.81 4.79 14.28
C ASN A 81 -10.63 6.17 14.91
N VAL A 82 -11.14 6.35 16.12
CA VAL A 82 -10.99 7.59 16.89
C VAL A 82 -10.39 7.25 18.23
N VAL A 83 -9.25 7.82 18.54
CA VAL A 83 -8.58 7.69 19.83
C VAL A 83 -8.45 9.07 20.45
N ILE A 84 -8.86 9.21 21.70
CA ILE A 84 -8.62 10.39 22.53
C ILE A 84 -7.74 9.92 23.67
N ALA A 85 -6.58 10.53 23.83
CA ALA A 85 -5.66 10.17 24.89
C ALA A 85 -5.14 11.41 25.62
N THR A 86 -5.10 11.34 26.95
CA THR A 86 -4.55 12.39 27.79
C THR A 86 -3.58 11.80 28.79
N THR A 87 -2.49 12.51 29.10
CA THR A 87 -1.53 12.06 30.13
C THR A 87 -0.96 13.21 30.94
N ARG A 88 -0.48 12.90 32.14
CA ARG A 88 0.34 13.80 33.01
C ARG A 88 1.75 13.26 33.25
N ASP A 89 2.04 12.06 32.74
CA ASP A 89 3.33 11.40 32.95
C ASP A 89 3.71 10.65 31.66
N ASN A 90 4.27 11.39 30.70
CA ASN A 90 4.70 10.80 29.44
C ASN A 90 6.00 10.00 29.66
N PRO A 91 5.98 8.68 29.45
CA PRO A 91 7.13 7.81 29.71
C PRO A 91 8.31 8.05 28.75
N HIS A 92 8.08 8.66 27.60
CA HIS A 92 9.12 8.96 26.61
C HIS A 92 9.84 10.27 26.91
N GLY A 93 9.22 11.20 27.63
CA GLY A 93 9.79 12.49 27.97
C GLY A 93 8.87 13.66 27.65
N THR A 94 9.44 14.87 27.61
CA THR A 94 8.66 16.10 27.45
C THR A 94 9.01 16.91 26.20
N ALA A 95 9.91 16.42 25.36
CA ALA A 95 10.17 17.04 24.07
C ALA A 95 9.02 16.78 23.09
N ASP A 96 8.83 17.66 22.13
CA ASP A 96 7.72 17.52 21.15
C ASP A 96 7.76 16.19 20.41
N GLU A 97 8.97 15.70 20.10
CA GLU A 97 9.14 14.40 19.42
C GLU A 97 8.77 13.23 20.33
N ASP A 98 9.09 13.31 21.64
CA ASP A 98 8.73 12.30 22.64
C ASP A 98 7.20 12.21 22.77
N CYS A 99 6.52 13.37 22.80
CA CYS A 99 5.06 13.44 22.86
C CYS A 99 4.40 12.84 21.61
N LYS A 100 4.97 13.09 20.42
CA LYS A 100 4.48 12.52 19.16
C LYS A 100 4.69 11.01 19.10
N GLU A 101 5.86 10.53 19.55
CA GLU A 101 6.17 9.10 19.58
C GLU A 101 5.16 8.38 20.47
N TYR A 102 4.94 8.86 21.68
CA TYR A 102 3.99 8.25 22.63
C TYR A 102 2.56 8.22 22.09
N ALA A 103 2.06 9.33 21.54
CA ALA A 103 0.72 9.37 20.95
C ALA A 103 0.58 8.40 19.76
N SER A 104 1.61 8.29 18.93
CA SER A 104 1.61 7.32 17.81
C SER A 104 1.61 5.88 18.31
N GLU A 105 2.25 5.61 19.42
CA GLU A 105 2.31 4.29 20.06
C GLU A 105 0.94 3.91 20.63
N ILE A 106 0.30 4.82 21.40
CA ILE A 106 -1.08 4.62 21.88
C ILE A 106 -2.03 4.28 20.73
N TYR A 107 -1.97 5.05 19.64
CA TYR A 107 -2.81 4.75 18.49
C TYR A 107 -2.54 3.37 17.88
N LYS A 108 -1.28 3.01 17.70
CA LYS A 108 -0.88 1.72 17.14
C LYS A 108 -1.32 0.55 17.99
N ASP A 109 -1.16 0.65 19.30
CA ASP A 109 -1.52 -0.41 20.23
C ASP A 109 -3.03 -0.71 20.23
N HIS A 110 -3.85 0.31 20.11
CA HIS A 110 -5.29 0.14 20.05
C HIS A 110 -5.84 -0.22 18.69
N CYS A 111 -5.30 0.38 17.63
CA CYS A 111 -5.94 0.41 16.32
C CYS A 111 -5.19 -0.37 15.25
N ILE A 112 -3.93 -0.79 15.45
CA ILE A 112 -3.15 -1.51 14.45
C ILE A 112 -2.82 -2.95 14.89
N PRO A 113 -3.84 -3.82 15.06
CA PRO A 113 -3.59 -5.21 15.44
C PRO A 113 -2.97 -6.01 14.29
N HIS A 114 -3.14 -5.57 13.04
CA HIS A 114 -2.64 -6.27 11.87
C HIS A 114 -2.31 -5.32 10.73
N PRO A 115 -1.06 -5.33 10.19
CA PRO A 115 -0.60 -4.35 9.20
C PRO A 115 -1.29 -4.42 7.82
N LEU A 116 -2.05 -5.49 7.55
CA LEU A 116 -2.76 -5.69 6.28
C LEU A 116 -4.24 -5.26 6.33
N GLN A 117 -4.68 -4.66 7.44
CA GLN A 117 -6.06 -4.20 7.60
C GLN A 117 -6.13 -2.69 7.45
N ASP A 118 -7.31 -2.18 7.09
CA ASP A 118 -7.55 -0.76 7.13
C ASP A 118 -7.70 -0.29 8.58
N ASN A 119 -6.62 0.27 9.10
CA ASN A 119 -6.52 0.80 10.44
C ASN A 119 -6.57 2.34 10.43
N SER A 120 -7.17 2.92 9.40
CA SER A 120 -7.28 4.37 9.24
C SER A 120 -7.97 5.02 10.42
N GLY A 121 -7.47 6.17 10.84
CA GLY A 121 -8.08 6.92 11.92
C GLY A 121 -7.25 8.08 12.43
N VAL A 122 -7.70 8.64 13.53
CA VAL A 122 -7.09 9.79 14.20
C VAL A 122 -6.84 9.51 15.68
N CYS A 123 -5.78 10.11 16.23
CA CYS A 123 -5.57 10.20 17.66
C CYS A 123 -5.46 11.66 18.05
N ILE A 124 -6.34 12.10 18.96
CA ILE A 124 -6.31 13.42 19.56
C ILE A 124 -5.62 13.28 20.92
N TYR A 125 -4.41 13.80 21.01
CA TYR A 125 -3.55 13.61 22.17
C TYR A 125 -3.28 14.91 22.89
N ILE A 126 -3.44 14.91 24.22
CA ILE A 126 -3.13 16.04 25.11
C ILE A 126 -2.14 15.57 26.17
N ASP A 127 -0.98 16.20 26.20
CA ASP A 127 0.07 15.95 27.19
C ASP A 127 0.15 17.11 28.18
N LEU A 128 -0.11 16.81 29.42
CA LEU A 128 -0.06 17.72 30.55
C LEU A 128 1.11 17.42 31.51
N THR A 129 2.12 16.68 31.05
CA THR A 129 3.34 16.43 31.85
C THR A 129 4.02 17.74 32.24
N LEU A 130 4.00 18.73 31.35
CA LEU A 130 4.40 20.09 31.63
C LEU A 130 3.15 21.00 31.80
N ASP A 131 2.47 20.88 32.92
CA ASP A 131 1.19 21.57 33.16
C ASP A 131 1.37 23.05 33.55
N TYR A 132 1.90 23.84 32.61
CA TYR A 132 1.96 25.29 32.69
C TYR A 132 1.70 25.92 31.30
N PRO A 133 1.27 27.18 31.21
CA PRO A 133 1.00 27.85 29.95
C PRO A 133 2.22 27.81 28.99
N GLY A 134 2.03 27.27 27.82
CA GLY A 134 3.10 27.06 26.84
C GLY A 134 3.95 25.78 27.04
N GLY A 135 3.69 25.03 28.12
CA GLY A 135 4.30 23.72 28.37
C GLY A 135 3.47 22.55 27.87
N ARG A 136 2.16 22.69 28.00
CA ARG A 136 1.20 21.66 27.55
C ARG A 136 1.32 21.40 26.08
N PHE A 137 1.16 20.13 25.65
CA PHE A 137 1.32 19.74 24.26
C PHE A 137 0.03 19.12 23.72
N PHE A 138 -0.30 19.47 22.47
CA PHE A 138 -1.40 18.89 21.72
C PHE A 138 -0.86 18.28 20.42
N TRP A 139 -1.36 17.12 20.08
CA TRP A 139 -1.12 16.54 18.76
C TRP A 139 -2.36 15.87 18.18
N LEU A 140 -2.69 16.24 16.96
CA LEU A 140 -3.66 15.55 16.15
C LEU A 140 -2.89 14.61 15.21
N TYR A 141 -2.82 13.35 15.60
CA TYR A 141 -2.18 12.31 14.80
C TYR A 141 -3.18 11.72 13.82
N THR A 142 -2.75 11.55 12.55
CA THR A 142 -3.55 10.98 11.48
C THR A 142 -2.86 9.74 10.92
N TYR A 143 -3.63 8.71 10.58
CA TYR A 143 -3.13 7.45 10.04
C TYR A 143 -4.02 6.91 8.91
N GLY A 144 -3.40 6.31 7.89
CA GLY A 144 -4.13 5.69 6.78
C GLY A 144 -4.91 6.70 5.93
N SER A 145 -6.21 6.49 5.72
CA SER A 145 -7.03 7.43 4.93
C SER A 145 -7.12 8.81 5.57
N ALA A 146 -7.09 8.90 6.91
CA ALA A 146 -7.10 10.17 7.62
C ALA A 146 -5.86 11.03 7.29
N PHE A 147 -4.68 10.42 7.13
CA PHE A 147 -3.48 11.12 6.70
C PHE A 147 -3.61 11.76 5.31
N PHE A 148 -4.33 11.11 4.40
CA PHE A 148 -4.56 11.66 3.06
C PHE A 148 -5.71 12.67 3.02
N ALA A 149 -6.64 12.58 3.96
CA ALA A 149 -7.80 13.45 4.04
C ALA A 149 -7.48 14.79 4.71
N VAL A 150 -6.66 14.75 5.76
CA VAL A 150 -6.32 15.91 6.59
C VAL A 150 -4.80 16.07 6.56
N SER A 151 -4.34 17.07 5.83
CA SER A 151 -2.90 17.37 5.73
C SER A 151 -2.34 17.92 7.04
N ASP A 152 -1.03 17.85 7.23
CA ASP A 152 -0.36 18.43 8.41
C ASP A 152 -0.70 19.92 8.59
N TYR A 153 -0.81 20.66 7.48
CA TYR A 153 -1.21 22.07 7.51
C TYR A 153 -2.65 22.26 8.05
N GLU A 154 -3.58 21.41 7.64
CA GLU A 154 -4.97 21.45 8.14
C GLU A 154 -5.04 21.06 9.61
N CYS A 155 -4.26 20.07 10.04
CA CYS A 155 -4.12 19.72 11.46
C CYS A 155 -3.60 20.89 12.28
N GLU A 156 -2.61 21.64 11.76
CA GLU A 156 -2.11 22.86 12.42
C GLU A 156 -3.16 23.99 12.46
N GLN A 157 -3.97 24.13 11.42
CA GLN A 157 -5.08 25.09 11.40
C GLN A 157 -6.15 24.72 12.46
N ILE A 158 -6.54 23.45 12.54
CA ILE A 158 -7.46 22.95 13.55
C ILE A 158 -6.91 23.27 14.96
N PHE A 159 -5.66 22.89 15.24
CA PHE A 159 -5.03 23.23 16.52
C PHE A 159 -5.07 24.74 16.81
N SER A 160 -4.69 25.56 15.83
CA SER A 160 -4.62 27.01 15.99
C SER A 160 -5.99 27.61 16.26
N SER A 161 -7.05 27.08 15.67
CA SER A 161 -8.43 27.55 15.86
C SER A 161 -8.94 27.26 17.26
N HIS A 162 -8.55 26.12 17.84
CA HIS A 162 -9.04 25.67 19.15
C HIS A 162 -8.04 25.90 20.29
N LYS A 163 -6.87 26.49 20.00
CA LYS A 163 -5.81 26.76 20.96
C LYS A 163 -6.28 27.56 22.18
N ALA A 164 -7.21 28.50 22.00
CA ALA A 164 -7.75 29.31 23.07
C ALA A 164 -8.46 28.44 24.12
N LEU A 165 -9.38 27.58 23.69
CA LEU A 165 -10.11 26.65 24.56
C LEU A 165 -9.16 25.69 25.27
N LEU A 166 -8.19 25.12 24.55
CA LEU A 166 -7.16 24.27 25.15
C LEU A 166 -6.36 25.01 26.23
N SER A 167 -5.99 26.28 25.98
CA SER A 167 -5.22 27.10 26.95
C SER A 167 -6.04 27.48 28.17
N GLU A 168 -7.34 27.66 28.04
CA GLU A 168 -8.29 27.98 29.13
C GLU A 168 -8.64 26.73 29.96
N GLY A 169 -8.30 25.53 29.46
CA GLY A 169 -8.59 24.26 30.13
C GLY A 169 -9.97 23.69 29.78
N GLU A 170 -10.67 24.28 28.83
CA GLU A 170 -11.97 23.82 28.30
C GLU A 170 -11.73 22.66 27.27
N TYR A 171 -11.10 21.60 27.77
CA TYR A 171 -10.62 20.51 26.90
C TYR A 171 -11.76 19.77 26.21
N ALA A 172 -12.86 19.51 26.91
CA ALA A 172 -13.98 18.76 26.33
C ALA A 172 -14.64 19.53 25.17
N ASP A 173 -14.83 20.84 25.33
CA ASP A 173 -15.41 21.70 24.31
C ASP A 173 -14.44 21.79 23.10
N ALA A 174 -13.14 21.96 23.38
CA ALA A 174 -12.12 21.97 22.32
C ALA A 174 -12.11 20.67 21.50
N LEU A 175 -12.19 19.51 22.17
CA LEU A 175 -12.19 18.21 21.47
C LEU A 175 -13.48 17.97 20.69
N ASP A 176 -14.63 18.40 21.20
CA ASP A 176 -15.91 18.30 20.47
C ASP A 176 -15.86 19.13 19.17
N GLU A 177 -15.39 20.37 19.24
CA GLU A 177 -15.21 21.23 18.08
C GLU A 177 -14.16 20.68 17.07
N ILE A 178 -13.04 20.14 17.57
CA ILE A 178 -12.04 19.47 16.72
C ILE A 178 -12.63 18.27 15.99
N MET A 179 -13.43 17.45 16.67
CA MET A 179 -14.12 16.32 16.03
C MET A 179 -15.14 16.79 15.00
N ALA A 180 -15.85 17.88 15.26
CA ALA A 180 -16.76 18.50 14.30
C ALA A 180 -16.00 19.00 13.05
N ASP A 181 -14.84 19.65 13.22
CA ASP A 181 -14.01 20.05 12.09
C ASP A 181 -13.54 18.82 11.27
N LEU A 182 -13.15 17.76 11.95
CA LEU A 182 -12.73 16.51 11.28
C LEU A 182 -13.85 15.89 10.45
N THR A 183 -15.12 16.09 10.76
CA THR A 183 -16.23 15.61 9.93
C THR A 183 -16.36 16.35 8.60
N THR A 184 -15.74 17.51 8.45
CA THR A 184 -15.80 18.29 7.19
C THR A 184 -14.91 17.73 6.10
N PHE A 185 -13.92 16.90 6.43
CA PHE A 185 -12.98 16.33 5.48
C PHE A 185 -13.52 15.06 4.81
N GLU A 186 -13.08 14.82 3.57
CA GLU A 186 -13.44 13.64 2.80
C GLU A 186 -12.37 12.55 2.92
N TYR A 187 -12.69 11.51 3.65
CA TYR A 187 -11.78 10.37 3.91
C TYR A 187 -11.86 9.33 2.79
N HIS A 188 -11.29 9.65 1.63
CA HIS A 188 -11.28 8.71 0.52
C HIS A 188 -10.13 7.71 0.62
N MET A 189 -10.44 6.43 0.61
CA MET A 189 -9.46 5.33 0.52
C MET A 189 -8.81 5.23 -0.87
N THR A 190 -8.40 6.36 -1.45
CA THR A 190 -7.93 6.40 -2.84
C THR A 190 -6.64 5.61 -3.09
N GLY A 191 -5.72 5.59 -2.14
CA GLY A 191 -4.45 4.89 -2.30
C GLY A 191 -4.57 3.37 -2.18
N LEU A 192 -5.22 2.89 -1.14
CA LEU A 192 -5.36 1.47 -0.84
C LEU A 192 -6.27 0.77 -1.85
N SER A 193 -7.40 1.39 -2.20
CA SER A 193 -8.35 0.87 -3.20
C SER A 193 -7.71 0.72 -4.58
N ILE A 194 -6.84 1.66 -4.98
CA ILE A 194 -6.12 1.58 -6.26
C ILE A 194 -5.09 0.43 -6.22
N ILE A 195 -4.34 0.29 -5.12
CA ILE A 195 -3.37 -0.80 -4.96
C ILE A 195 -4.09 -2.15 -5.00
N TYR A 196 -5.25 -2.28 -4.36
CA TYR A 196 -6.07 -3.50 -4.38
C TYR A 196 -6.64 -3.78 -5.76
N ALA A 197 -7.20 -2.79 -6.43
CA ALA A 197 -7.66 -2.93 -7.80
C ALA A 197 -6.52 -3.37 -8.74
N CYS A 198 -5.34 -2.77 -8.63
CA CYS A 198 -4.16 -3.15 -9.39
C CYS A 198 -3.67 -4.56 -9.07
N SER A 199 -3.72 -4.99 -7.81
CA SER A 199 -3.31 -6.33 -7.39
C SER A 199 -4.18 -7.45 -7.98
N ILE A 200 -5.42 -7.14 -8.34
CA ILE A 200 -6.34 -8.08 -8.99
C ILE A 200 -6.27 -7.95 -10.51
N ILE A 201 -6.30 -6.72 -11.03
CA ILE A 201 -6.37 -6.45 -12.47
C ILE A 201 -5.08 -6.86 -13.18
N ILE A 202 -3.91 -6.59 -12.61
CA ILE A 202 -2.62 -6.89 -13.25
C ILE A 202 -2.42 -8.41 -13.45
N PRO A 203 -2.61 -9.29 -12.43
CA PRO A 203 -2.52 -10.74 -12.63
C PRO A 203 -3.56 -11.27 -13.63
N LEU A 204 -4.77 -10.70 -13.62
CA LEU A 204 -5.82 -11.11 -14.56
C LEU A 204 -5.45 -10.76 -16.01
N LEU A 205 -4.89 -9.56 -16.26
CA LEU A 205 -4.40 -9.16 -17.57
C LEU A 205 -3.23 -10.02 -18.05
N ILE A 206 -2.29 -10.34 -17.14
CA ILE A 206 -1.17 -11.24 -17.45
C ILE A 206 -1.70 -12.64 -17.82
N ALA A 207 -2.65 -13.17 -17.06
CA ALA A 207 -3.25 -14.47 -17.31
C ALA A 207 -3.99 -14.50 -18.65
N LEU A 208 -4.77 -13.47 -18.99
CA LEU A 208 -5.42 -13.32 -20.28
C LEU A 208 -4.41 -13.21 -21.43
N PHE A 209 -3.34 -12.46 -21.25
CA PHE A 209 -2.28 -12.30 -22.25
C PHE A 209 -1.55 -13.62 -22.52
N VAL A 210 -1.22 -14.36 -21.48
CA VAL A 210 -0.60 -15.70 -21.62
C VAL A 210 -1.57 -16.67 -22.30
N ALA A 211 -2.85 -16.69 -21.91
CA ALA A 211 -3.87 -17.51 -22.54
C ALA A 211 -4.04 -17.16 -24.03
N PHE A 212 -3.99 -15.87 -24.37
CA PHE A 212 -4.04 -15.38 -25.74
C PHE A 212 -2.84 -15.87 -26.56
N ILE A 213 -1.60 -15.74 -26.04
CA ILE A 213 -0.40 -16.25 -26.71
C ILE A 213 -0.48 -17.76 -26.91
N CYS A 214 -0.90 -18.52 -25.90
CA CYS A 214 -1.04 -19.97 -26.00
C CYS A 214 -2.10 -20.38 -27.04
N THR A 215 -3.18 -19.61 -27.15
CA THR A 215 -4.27 -19.91 -28.07
C THR A 215 -3.93 -19.53 -29.54
N TYR A 216 -3.26 -18.39 -29.71
CA TYR A 216 -2.90 -17.90 -31.07
C TYR A 216 -1.54 -18.40 -31.51
N GLY A 217 -0.59 -18.63 -30.62
CA GLY A 217 0.72 -19.21 -30.93
C GLY A 217 0.62 -20.65 -31.47
N GLY A 218 -0.42 -21.40 -31.09
CA GLY A 218 -0.70 -22.74 -31.60
C GLY A 218 -1.12 -22.78 -33.08
N LYS A 219 -1.32 -21.63 -33.74
CA LYS A 219 -1.61 -21.55 -35.19
C LYS A 219 -0.39 -21.32 -36.07
N LEU A 220 0.79 -21.30 -35.52
CA LEU A 220 2.01 -21.39 -36.28
C LEU A 220 2.23 -22.87 -36.75
N ASP A 221 1.27 -23.37 -37.48
CA ASP A 221 1.42 -24.58 -38.33
C ASP A 221 2.36 -24.27 -39.50
N ALA A 222 3.54 -23.91 -39.22
CA ALA A 222 4.62 -24.09 -40.14
C ALA A 222 5.20 -25.49 -39.92
N VAL A 223 4.40 -26.53 -40.17
CA VAL A 223 5.00 -27.79 -40.59
C VAL A 223 5.68 -27.47 -41.92
N PRO A 224 7.02 -27.39 -41.98
CA PRO A 224 7.70 -27.13 -43.20
C PRO A 224 7.32 -28.29 -44.16
N LYS A 225 6.53 -27.96 -45.17
CA LYS A 225 6.21 -28.95 -46.20
C LYS A 225 7.56 -29.43 -46.72
N SER A 226 7.75 -30.74 -46.78
CA SER A 226 8.97 -31.35 -47.30
C SER A 226 9.32 -30.87 -48.72
N SER A 227 8.36 -30.24 -49.42
CA SER A 227 8.56 -29.54 -50.68
C SER A 227 9.41 -28.27 -50.60
N ASN A 228 9.56 -27.68 -49.38
CA ASN A 228 10.38 -26.47 -49.21
C ASN A 228 11.87 -26.76 -49.01
N TYR A 229 12.22 -28.01 -48.75
CA TYR A 229 13.60 -28.42 -48.51
C TYR A 229 14.19 -29.32 -49.59
N LEU A 230 13.37 -29.79 -50.52
CA LEU A 230 13.80 -30.62 -51.60
C LEU A 230 13.32 -30.02 -52.93
N SER A 231 14.08 -29.08 -53.45
CA SER A 231 14.07 -28.81 -54.89
C SER A 231 14.56 -30.06 -55.56
N LYS A 232 13.63 -30.81 -56.13
CA LYS A 232 13.89 -32.08 -56.90
C LYS A 232 14.54 -31.85 -58.29
N LYS A 233 15.07 -30.68 -58.53
CA LYS A 233 15.85 -30.37 -59.73
C LYS A 233 17.13 -29.67 -59.28
N GLU A 234 18.23 -30.32 -59.62
CA GLU A 234 19.63 -29.90 -59.51
C GLU A 234 20.32 -30.34 -58.22
N SER A 235 20.60 -31.64 -58.13
CA SER A 235 21.76 -32.11 -57.38
C SER A 235 22.99 -32.07 -58.30
N THR A 236 23.57 -30.90 -58.46
CA THR A 236 24.96 -30.80 -58.90
C THR A 236 25.81 -30.79 -57.65
N PRO A 237 26.85 -31.62 -57.50
CA PRO A 237 27.78 -31.55 -56.41
C PRO A 237 28.56 -30.24 -56.54
N ILE A 238 28.32 -29.34 -55.59
CA ILE A 238 29.11 -28.12 -55.46
C ILE A 238 30.33 -28.50 -54.60
N GLU A 239 31.50 -28.57 -55.21
CA GLU A 239 32.77 -28.52 -54.53
C GLU A 239 32.83 -27.15 -53.82
N LYS A 240 32.71 -27.16 -52.52
CA LYS A 240 32.94 -25.97 -51.71
C LYS A 240 34.41 -25.85 -51.37
N GLU A 241 35.06 -24.88 -51.96
CA GLU A 241 36.25 -24.29 -51.37
C GLU A 241 35.83 -23.50 -50.14
N ASP A 242 36.31 -23.90 -48.95
CA ASP A 242 36.07 -23.20 -47.69
C ASP A 242 36.92 -21.93 -47.61
N GLU A 243 36.37 -20.82 -48.01
CA GLU A 243 36.95 -19.49 -47.75
C GLU A 243 36.60 -19.04 -46.31
N VAL A 244 37.60 -19.11 -45.43
CA VAL A 244 37.43 -18.68 -44.01
C VAL A 244 37.38 -17.16 -43.95
N ILE A 245 36.15 -16.62 -43.89
CA ILE A 245 35.95 -15.18 -43.65
C ILE A 245 36.01 -14.95 -42.14
N ARG A 246 37.13 -14.34 -41.64
CA ARG A 246 37.26 -13.85 -40.28
C ARG A 246 36.39 -12.60 -40.10
N LYS A 247 35.26 -12.73 -39.43
CA LYS A 247 34.50 -11.58 -38.90
C LYS A 247 35.11 -11.17 -37.56
N SER A 248 35.78 -10.01 -37.50
CA SER A 248 36.18 -9.39 -36.25
C SER A 248 35.05 -8.48 -35.75
N THR A 249 34.44 -8.82 -34.62
CA THR A 249 33.44 -7.97 -33.95
C THR A 249 34.17 -7.06 -33.00
N ARG A 250 34.18 -5.75 -33.25
CA ARG A 250 34.64 -4.74 -32.25
C ARG A 250 33.47 -4.41 -31.34
N VAL A 251 33.62 -4.73 -30.06
CA VAL A 251 32.71 -4.31 -29.01
C VAL A 251 33.15 -2.93 -28.53
N TYR A 252 32.32 -1.93 -28.69
CA TYR A 252 32.50 -0.61 -28.09
C TYR A 252 31.79 -0.59 -26.74
N HIS A 253 32.57 -0.44 -25.67
CA HIS A 253 32.03 -0.11 -24.37
C HIS A 253 31.89 1.40 -24.25
N THR A 254 30.66 1.88 -24.24
CA THR A 254 30.33 3.25 -23.83
C THR A 254 30.15 3.28 -22.32
N SER A 255 31.12 3.82 -21.61
CA SER A 255 30.98 4.19 -20.22
C SER A 255 30.25 5.54 -20.16
N SER A 256 29.00 5.53 -19.75
CA SER A 256 28.28 6.74 -19.37
C SER A 256 28.40 6.94 -17.85
N SER A 257 29.31 7.79 -17.45
CA SER A 257 29.32 8.40 -16.13
C SER A 257 28.32 9.54 -16.12
N SER A 258 27.24 9.43 -15.37
CA SER A 258 26.42 10.57 -14.99
C SER A 258 26.41 10.69 -13.47
N SER A 259 27.27 11.58 -13.01
CA SER A 259 27.19 12.18 -11.68
C SER A 259 26.04 13.18 -11.70
N GLY A 260 25.03 12.92 -10.86
CA GLY A 260 23.96 13.88 -10.56
C GLY A 260 23.68 13.81 -9.09
N GLY A 261 24.39 14.62 -8.31
CA GLY A 261 24.08 14.85 -6.91
C GLY A 261 22.80 15.67 -6.78
N PHE A 262 21.88 15.21 -5.97
CA PHE A 262 20.87 16.04 -5.33
C PHE A 262 20.91 15.80 -3.83
N SER A 263 21.48 16.74 -3.15
CA SER A 263 21.34 16.91 -1.71
C SER A 263 20.03 17.63 -1.45
N GLY A 264 19.11 16.96 -0.73
CA GLY A 264 17.93 17.56 -0.16
C GLY A 264 17.70 16.87 1.17
N GLY A 265 18.00 17.57 2.27
CA GLY A 265 17.80 17.10 3.61
C GLY A 265 16.30 17.08 3.96
N GLY A 266 15.93 16.22 4.87
CA GLY A 266 14.58 16.17 5.44
C GLY A 266 14.37 14.92 6.24
N GLY A 267 14.50 15.03 7.56
CA GLY A 267 13.75 14.39 8.61
C GLY A 267 13.51 12.90 8.54
N GLY A 268 14.32 12.16 9.35
CA GLY A 268 14.10 10.75 9.61
C GLY A 268 12.77 10.50 10.29
N GLY A 269 11.97 9.62 9.71
CA GLY A 269 10.85 8.97 10.34
C GLY A 269 11.19 7.49 10.44
N GLY A 270 11.25 6.98 11.66
CA GLY A 270 11.54 5.58 11.96
C GLY A 270 10.51 4.67 11.34
N GLY A 271 11.02 3.59 10.77
CA GLY A 271 10.27 2.59 10.03
C GLY A 271 9.47 1.66 10.91
N GLY A 272 8.48 1.05 10.30
CA GLY A 272 7.81 -0.14 10.77
C GLY A 272 6.33 -0.18 10.41
N GLY A 273 6.00 -0.80 9.29
CA GLY A 273 4.64 -1.11 8.88
C GLY A 273 4.05 -0.05 7.96
N GLY A 274 3.84 -0.43 6.70
CA GLY A 274 3.52 0.41 5.57
C GLY A 274 2.24 1.24 5.60
N GLY A 275 2.04 2.03 6.64
CA GLY A 275 0.98 3.02 6.73
C GLY A 275 1.58 4.41 6.70
N HIS A 276 0.94 5.31 5.96
CA HIS A 276 1.26 6.72 6.00
C HIS A 276 0.64 7.34 7.24
N SER A 277 1.40 8.16 7.96
CA SER A 277 0.95 8.89 9.14
C SER A 277 1.54 10.29 9.15
N GLY A 278 0.80 11.22 9.76
CA GLY A 278 1.19 12.61 9.93
C GLY A 278 0.41 13.26 11.06
N GLY A 279 0.33 14.56 11.07
CA GLY A 279 -0.46 15.32 12.02
C GLY A 279 0.08 16.72 12.25
N GLY A 280 -0.70 17.56 12.93
CA GLY A 280 -0.33 18.87 13.38
C GLY A 280 -0.27 18.95 14.88
N CYS A 281 0.66 19.73 15.41
CA CYS A 281 0.92 19.83 16.84
C CYS A 281 1.23 21.26 17.28
N GLY A 282 1.19 21.48 18.56
CA GLY A 282 1.65 22.71 19.15
C GLY A 282 1.56 22.71 20.66
N ARG A 283 2.24 23.70 21.24
CA ARG A 283 2.17 23.97 22.68
C ARG A 283 1.17 25.06 22.98
N PHE A 284 0.51 24.96 24.10
CA PHE A 284 -0.54 25.87 24.54
C PHE A 284 -0.49 26.16 26.06
#